data_a75bfa5fba3bab62be2d30c14476dc3c
#
_entry.id   a75bfa5fba3bab62be2d30c14476dc3c
#
_cell.length_a   1.000
_cell.length_b   1.000
_cell.length_c   1.000
_cell.angle_alpha   90.00
_cell.angle_beta   90.00
_cell.angle_gamma   90.00
#
_symmetry.space_group_name_H-M   'P 1'
#
loop_
_entity.id
_entity.type
_entity.pdbx_description
1 polymer ?
#
loop_
_entity_poly.entity_id
_entity_poly.type
_entity_poly.pdbx_seq_one_letter_code
_entity_poly.pdbx_strand_id
1 'polypeptide(L)'
;VYKRQIKDLVKLKNKKTRDEKGLFLVDGFHMVEEAKKAGLCDLVISTDESLEGQDKVLVVSDSVMEKLSYTKTPQPIMAVCHKKDNILKHYDRVLILDGVQDPGNLGTILRSALAFGFKQIVMSPDCVDLYNDKVLRSTQGAVFHLDIVRDDLSHVIPELQKLGVRVIATSLHNASSIDDIKSTDKMAFVMGN
;
A
#
# COMPACT_ATOMS: atom_id res chain seq x y z
N VAL A 1 26.05 6.94 16.58
CA VAL A 1 24.72 6.29 16.52
C VAL A 1 23.87 6.95 15.44
N TYR A 2 23.63 8.25 15.49
CA TYR A 2 22.80 9.03 14.56
C TYR A 2 23.14 8.84 13.07
N LYS A 3 24.41 9.00 12.67
CA LYS A 3 24.84 8.82 11.27
C LYS A 3 24.57 7.41 10.72
N ARG A 4 24.68 6.38 11.56
CA ARG A 4 24.39 5.00 11.18
C ARG A 4 22.87 4.82 10.98
N GLN A 5 22.06 5.36 11.87
CA GLN A 5 20.59 5.32 11.79
C GLN A 5 20.11 5.96 10.48
N ILE A 6 20.60 7.16 10.14
CA ILE A 6 20.23 7.82 8.87
C ILE A 6 20.62 6.97 7.65
N LYS A 7 21.82 6.39 7.64
CA LYS A 7 22.25 5.49 6.55
C LYS A 7 21.32 4.29 6.39
N ASP A 8 20.85 3.72 7.49
CA ASP A 8 19.96 2.56 7.46
C ASP A 8 18.54 2.96 7.02
N LEU A 9 18.06 4.16 7.36
CA LEU A 9 16.80 4.70 6.86
C LEU A 9 16.86 4.98 5.36
N VAL A 10 17.96 5.54 4.84
CA VAL A 10 18.14 5.77 3.40
C VAL A 10 18.08 4.45 2.60
N LYS A 11 18.55 3.34 3.17
CA LYS A 11 18.50 2.03 2.50
C LYS A 11 17.05 1.54 2.28
N LEU A 12 16.05 2.04 3.02
CA LEU A 12 14.64 1.73 2.81
C LEU A 12 14.10 2.22 1.45
N LYS A 13 14.84 3.07 0.75
CA LYS A 13 14.56 3.39 -0.65
C LYS A 13 14.68 2.16 -1.57
N ASN A 14 15.47 1.17 -1.18
CA ASN A 14 15.63 -0.07 -1.93
C ASN A 14 14.57 -1.10 -1.52
N LYS A 15 13.92 -1.72 -2.53
CA LYS A 15 12.88 -2.75 -2.32
C LYS A 15 13.38 -3.91 -1.46
N LYS A 16 14.58 -4.45 -1.76
CA LYS A 16 15.16 -5.57 -1.02
C LYS A 16 15.29 -5.26 0.47
N THR A 17 15.79 -4.06 0.82
CA THR A 17 15.92 -3.64 2.23
C THR A 17 14.54 -3.49 2.90
N ARG A 18 13.52 -2.97 2.18
CA ARG A 18 12.16 -2.91 2.71
C ARG A 18 11.60 -4.29 3.01
N ASP A 19 11.84 -5.24 2.12
CA ASP A 19 11.35 -6.62 2.29
C ASP A 19 12.05 -7.33 3.45
N GLU A 20 13.38 -7.18 3.56
CA GLU A 20 14.19 -7.77 4.64
C GLU A 20 13.84 -7.19 6.03
N LYS A 21 13.54 -5.90 6.10
CA LYS A 21 13.24 -5.21 7.39
C LYS A 21 11.77 -5.16 7.74
N GLY A 22 10.88 -5.43 6.80
CA GLY A 22 9.44 -5.22 6.99
C GLY A 22 9.05 -3.76 7.20
N LEU A 23 9.87 -2.82 6.71
CA LEU A 23 9.71 -1.37 6.93
C LEU A 23 9.66 -0.62 5.59
N PHE A 24 8.99 0.52 5.59
CA PHE A 24 8.97 1.46 4.47
C PHE A 24 8.84 2.91 4.94
N LEU A 25 9.09 3.86 4.04
CA LEU A 25 9.01 5.29 4.31
C LEU A 25 7.76 5.88 3.67
N VAL A 26 7.15 6.85 4.34
CA VAL A 26 6.10 7.70 3.78
C VAL A 26 6.40 9.17 4.05
N ASP A 27 6.05 10.03 3.09
CA ASP A 27 6.29 11.46 3.11
C ASP A 27 4.99 12.24 3.37
N GLY A 28 5.08 13.25 4.21
CA GLY A 28 4.06 14.28 4.36
C GLY A 28 3.04 14.02 5.47
N PHE A 29 2.42 15.12 5.93
CA PHE A 29 1.53 15.12 7.09
C PHE A 29 0.39 14.13 6.98
N HIS A 30 -0.29 14.11 5.84
CA HIS A 30 -1.44 13.23 5.64
C HIS A 30 -1.05 11.75 5.75
N MET A 31 0.03 11.33 5.07
CA MET A 31 0.48 9.93 5.12
C MET A 31 0.96 9.52 6.51
N VAL A 32 1.64 10.42 7.23
CA VAL A 32 2.08 10.17 8.60
C VAL A 32 0.89 10.04 9.54
N GLU A 33 -0.13 10.89 9.39
CA GLU A 33 -1.36 10.81 10.19
C GLU A 33 -2.11 9.50 9.96
N GLU A 34 -2.30 9.09 8.70
CA GLU A 34 -2.95 7.83 8.35
C GLU A 34 -2.18 6.61 8.87
N ALA A 35 -0.84 6.64 8.80
CA ALA A 35 0.01 5.59 9.38
C ALA A 35 -0.15 5.49 10.90
N LYS A 36 -0.24 6.65 11.60
CA LYS A 36 -0.48 6.69 13.06
C LYS A 36 -1.85 6.13 13.41
N LYS A 37 -2.91 6.55 12.70
CA LYS A 37 -4.28 6.04 12.90
C LYS A 37 -4.37 4.53 12.71
N ALA A 38 -3.62 3.99 11.76
CA ALA A 38 -3.55 2.56 11.50
C ALA A 38 -2.66 1.77 12.47
N GLY A 39 -1.93 2.45 13.38
CA GLY A 39 -1.01 1.81 14.32
C GLY A 39 0.26 1.23 13.66
N LEU A 40 0.61 1.69 12.46
CA LEU A 40 1.74 1.18 11.68
C LEU A 40 2.95 2.10 11.68
N CYS A 41 2.85 3.29 12.29
CA CYS A 41 3.95 4.23 12.42
C CYS A 41 4.92 3.76 13.51
N ASP A 42 6.17 3.47 13.11
CA ASP A 42 7.25 3.08 14.02
C ASP A 42 8.04 4.29 14.53
N LEU A 43 8.37 5.21 13.62
CA LEU A 43 9.19 6.39 13.91
C LEU A 43 8.71 7.57 13.05
N VAL A 44 8.52 8.73 13.68
CA VAL A 44 8.31 10.00 12.98
C VAL A 44 9.65 10.68 12.78
N ILE A 45 9.89 11.22 11.60
CA ILE A 45 11.06 12.00 11.24
C ILE A 45 10.59 13.41 10.93
N SER A 46 11.14 14.43 11.57
CA SER A 46 10.71 15.82 11.39
C SER A 46 11.90 16.77 11.36
N THR A 47 11.72 17.91 10.70
CA THR A 47 12.67 19.05 10.81
C THR A 47 12.23 20.06 11.88
N ASP A 48 11.11 19.83 12.56
CA ASP A 48 10.63 20.70 13.63
C ASP A 48 11.35 20.39 14.95
N GLU A 49 12.25 21.29 15.35
CA GLU A 49 13.05 21.17 16.56
C GLU A 49 12.20 21.16 17.85
N SER A 50 10.97 21.69 17.81
CA SER A 50 10.08 21.66 18.98
C SER A 50 9.62 20.23 19.37
N LEU A 51 9.81 19.28 18.48
CA LEU A 51 9.49 17.86 18.70
C LEU A 51 10.66 17.06 19.28
N GLU A 52 11.82 17.70 19.52
CA GLU A 52 13.00 17.02 20.06
C GLU A 52 12.72 16.41 21.44
N GLY A 53 13.14 15.18 21.63
CA GLY A 53 12.93 14.43 22.89
C GLY A 53 11.57 13.77 23.05
N GLN A 54 10.64 13.95 22.10
CA GLN A 54 9.40 13.19 22.10
C GLN A 54 9.66 11.72 21.75
N ASP A 55 8.89 10.83 22.35
CA ASP A 55 8.99 9.39 22.07
C ASP A 55 8.69 9.09 20.59
N LYS A 56 9.52 8.21 20.00
CA LYS A 56 9.42 7.84 18.59
C LYS A 56 9.45 9.00 17.59
N VAL A 57 10.16 10.06 17.93
CA VAL A 57 10.43 11.18 17.03
C VAL A 57 11.94 11.34 16.85
N LEU A 58 12.36 11.47 15.60
CA LEU A 58 13.73 11.77 15.20
C LEU A 58 13.76 13.13 14.52
N VAL A 59 14.32 14.13 15.19
CA VAL A 59 14.53 15.45 14.61
C VAL A 59 15.78 15.41 13.73
N VAL A 60 15.68 15.94 12.53
CA VAL A 60 16.73 15.93 11.51
C VAL A 60 16.84 17.31 10.85
N SER A 61 18.01 17.59 10.25
CA SER A 61 18.16 18.78 9.42
C SER A 61 17.45 18.64 8.07
N ASP A 62 17.16 19.77 7.42
CA ASP A 62 16.57 19.80 6.07
C ASP A 62 17.39 18.98 5.07
N SER A 63 18.73 19.05 5.13
CA SER A 63 19.63 18.28 4.26
C SER A 63 19.53 16.77 4.47
N VAL A 64 19.18 16.31 5.67
CA VAL A 64 18.90 14.90 5.96
C VAL A 64 17.51 14.52 5.48
N MET A 65 16.52 15.38 5.67
CA MET A 65 15.16 15.18 5.15
C MET A 65 15.16 15.02 3.63
N GLU A 66 15.88 15.87 2.90
CA GLU A 66 16.06 15.75 1.44
C GLU A 66 16.68 14.41 1.02
N LYS A 67 17.65 13.88 1.78
CA LYS A 67 18.24 12.56 1.50
C LYS A 67 17.27 11.40 1.74
N LEU A 68 16.40 11.53 2.71
CA LEU A 68 15.41 10.50 3.06
C LEU A 68 14.20 10.52 2.11
N SER A 69 13.75 11.70 1.72
CA SER A 69 12.61 11.88 0.84
C SER A 69 12.86 11.39 -0.59
N TYR A 70 11.78 11.05 -1.28
CA TYR A 70 11.75 10.78 -2.71
C TYR A 70 11.43 12.02 -3.54
N THR A 71 11.00 13.10 -2.90
CA THR A 71 10.62 14.36 -3.57
C THR A 71 11.76 15.37 -3.51
N LYS A 72 11.81 16.27 -4.50
CA LYS A 72 12.82 17.35 -4.54
C LYS A 72 12.57 18.42 -3.47
N THR A 73 11.32 18.62 -3.12
CA THR A 73 10.88 19.56 -2.07
C THR A 73 10.08 18.78 -1.04
N PRO A 74 10.76 18.13 -0.06
CA PRO A 74 10.08 17.34 0.94
C PRO A 74 9.23 18.20 1.87
N GLN A 75 8.15 17.62 2.37
CA GLN A 75 7.47 18.18 3.54
C GLN A 75 8.36 17.98 4.78
N PRO A 76 8.19 18.80 5.82
CA PRO A 76 9.04 18.76 7.02
C PRO A 76 8.74 17.54 7.91
N ILE A 77 8.04 16.54 7.41
CA ILE A 77 7.65 15.35 8.16
C ILE A 77 7.59 14.11 7.27
N MET A 78 8.10 13.01 7.81
CA MET A 78 8.06 11.66 7.25
C MET A 78 7.76 10.65 8.34
N ALA A 79 7.44 9.41 7.98
CA ALA A 79 7.42 8.31 8.93
C ALA A 79 8.09 7.05 8.37
N VAL A 80 8.67 6.28 9.28
CA VAL A 80 8.99 4.88 9.09
C VAL A 80 7.78 4.07 9.52
N CYS A 81 7.31 3.17 8.65
CA CYS A 81 6.12 2.37 8.90
C CYS A 81 6.43 0.89 8.79
N HIS A 82 5.74 0.08 9.59
CA HIS A 82 5.76 -1.37 9.45
C HIS A 82 4.88 -1.82 8.27
N LYS A 83 5.36 -2.78 7.50
CA LYS A 83 4.51 -3.52 6.56
C LYS A 83 3.48 -4.33 7.33
N LYS A 84 2.28 -4.43 6.80
CA LYS A 84 1.26 -5.32 7.36
C LYS A 84 1.50 -6.75 6.91
N ASP A 85 1.39 -7.69 7.83
CA ASP A 85 1.22 -9.11 7.51
C ASP A 85 -0.26 -9.34 7.15
N ASN A 86 -0.57 -9.17 5.88
CA ASN A 86 -1.94 -9.28 5.40
C ASN A 86 -2.28 -10.73 5.07
N ILE A 87 -3.47 -11.14 5.49
CA ILE A 87 -4.12 -12.38 5.07
C ILE A 87 -5.54 -12.06 4.58
N LEU A 88 -6.04 -12.82 3.66
CA LEU A 88 -7.45 -12.72 3.27
C LEU A 88 -8.32 -13.28 4.40
N LYS A 89 -9.18 -12.42 4.97
CA LYS A 89 -10.02 -12.76 6.13
C LYS A 89 -11.50 -12.83 5.78
N HIS A 90 -11.92 -11.99 4.85
CA HIS A 90 -13.31 -11.82 4.45
C HIS A 90 -13.39 -11.93 2.94
N TYR A 91 -14.40 -12.63 2.44
CA TYR A 91 -14.55 -12.93 1.02
C TYR A 91 -15.81 -12.31 0.41
N ASP A 92 -16.44 -11.39 1.12
CA ASP A 92 -17.68 -10.75 0.66
C ASP A 92 -17.42 -9.88 -0.57
N ARG A 93 -16.30 -9.12 -0.52
CA ARG A 93 -15.86 -8.27 -1.62
C ARG A 93 -14.35 -8.31 -1.73
N VAL A 94 -13.86 -8.98 -2.75
CA VAL A 94 -12.43 -9.11 -3.05
C VAL A 94 -12.13 -8.41 -4.38
N LEU A 95 -11.10 -7.59 -4.42
CA LEU A 95 -10.57 -7.06 -5.67
C LEU A 95 -9.26 -7.79 -5.99
N ILE A 96 -9.19 -8.32 -7.20
CA ILE A 96 -8.02 -9.03 -7.73
C ILE A 96 -7.40 -8.18 -8.82
N LEU A 97 -6.11 -7.89 -8.69
CA LEU A 97 -5.34 -7.09 -9.63
C LEU A 97 -4.33 -7.97 -10.35
N ASP A 98 -4.49 -8.07 -11.67
CA ASP A 98 -3.66 -8.89 -12.54
C ASP A 98 -2.76 -8.01 -13.39
N GLY A 99 -1.45 -8.06 -13.14
CA GLY A 99 -0.43 -7.37 -13.95
C GLY A 99 -0.50 -5.84 -13.95
N VAL A 100 -1.07 -5.20 -12.92
CA VAL A 100 -1.12 -3.72 -12.83
C VAL A 100 0.27 -3.17 -12.57
N GLN A 101 0.91 -2.58 -13.58
CA GLN A 101 2.31 -2.15 -13.51
C GLN A 101 2.49 -0.65 -13.34
N ASP A 102 1.51 0.18 -13.73
CA ASP A 102 1.61 1.62 -13.53
C ASP A 102 1.35 2.01 -12.07
N PRO A 103 2.30 2.71 -11.41
CA PRO A 103 2.18 3.10 -10.01
C PRO A 103 1.00 4.02 -9.72
N GLY A 104 0.68 4.93 -10.63
CA GLY A 104 -0.44 5.86 -10.49
C GLY A 104 -1.78 5.15 -10.57
N ASN A 105 -1.91 4.22 -11.53
CA ASN A 105 -3.10 3.40 -11.69
C ASN A 105 -3.32 2.52 -10.45
N LEU A 106 -2.28 1.83 -9.98
CA LEU A 106 -2.39 1.00 -8.78
C LEU A 106 -2.87 1.82 -7.58
N GLY A 107 -2.26 2.96 -7.30
CA GLY A 107 -2.66 3.81 -6.18
C GLY A 107 -4.10 4.32 -6.31
N THR A 108 -4.53 4.71 -7.52
CA THR A 108 -5.90 5.16 -7.78
C THR A 108 -6.91 4.02 -7.60
N ILE A 109 -6.59 2.82 -8.08
CA ILE A 109 -7.43 1.64 -7.88
C ILE A 109 -7.61 1.34 -6.39
N LEU A 110 -6.52 1.35 -5.61
CA LEU A 110 -6.57 1.09 -4.17
C LEU A 110 -7.42 2.13 -3.42
N ARG A 111 -7.30 3.42 -3.79
CA ARG A 111 -8.17 4.48 -3.24
C ARG A 111 -9.64 4.23 -3.55
N SER A 112 -9.94 3.93 -4.80
CA SER A 112 -11.31 3.65 -5.25
C SER A 112 -11.87 2.42 -4.56
N ALA A 113 -11.07 1.36 -4.46
CA ALA A 113 -11.46 0.13 -3.77
C ALA A 113 -11.88 0.41 -2.33
N LEU A 114 -11.08 1.16 -1.58
CA LEU A 114 -11.42 1.54 -0.21
C LEU A 114 -12.71 2.36 -0.14
N ALA A 115 -12.89 3.35 -1.04
CA ALA A 115 -14.06 4.21 -1.10
C ALA A 115 -15.35 3.41 -1.40
N PHE A 116 -15.25 2.35 -2.21
CA PHE A 116 -16.37 1.45 -2.54
C PHE A 116 -16.53 0.28 -1.56
N GLY A 117 -15.80 0.27 -0.46
CA GLY A 117 -15.93 -0.72 0.60
C GLY A 117 -15.24 -2.06 0.35
N PHE A 118 -14.38 -2.16 -0.67
CA PHE A 118 -13.46 -3.28 -0.81
C PHE A 118 -12.33 -3.14 0.21
N LYS A 119 -12.15 -4.12 1.05
CA LYS A 119 -11.05 -4.15 2.03
C LYS A 119 -10.01 -5.22 1.73
N GLN A 120 -10.39 -6.23 0.97
CA GLN A 120 -9.54 -7.38 0.63
C GLN A 120 -9.05 -7.24 -0.82
N ILE A 121 -7.75 -7.13 -0.99
CA ILE A 121 -7.11 -6.97 -2.30
C ILE A 121 -6.12 -8.12 -2.51
N VAL A 122 -6.15 -8.74 -3.67
CA VAL A 122 -5.14 -9.67 -4.13
C VAL A 122 -4.40 -9.06 -5.32
N MET A 123 -3.10 -9.02 -5.27
CA MET A 123 -2.24 -8.57 -6.36
C MET A 123 -1.45 -9.74 -6.92
N SER A 124 -1.42 -9.90 -8.23
CA SER A 124 -0.53 -10.88 -8.87
C SER A 124 0.95 -10.54 -8.63
N PRO A 125 1.86 -11.51 -8.75
CA PRO A 125 3.30 -11.29 -8.51
C PRO A 125 3.93 -10.25 -9.41
N ASP A 126 3.43 -10.05 -10.61
CA ASP A 126 3.91 -9.12 -11.63
C ASP A 126 3.33 -7.69 -11.51
N CYS A 127 2.42 -7.43 -10.58
CA CYS A 127 2.04 -6.07 -10.24
C CYS A 127 3.23 -5.25 -9.74
N VAL A 128 3.19 -3.94 -9.95
CA VAL A 128 4.20 -3.01 -9.42
C VAL A 128 4.32 -3.15 -7.89
N ASP A 129 5.50 -2.84 -7.36
CA ASP A 129 5.74 -2.88 -5.90
C ASP A 129 4.80 -1.94 -5.15
N LEU A 130 4.00 -2.49 -4.23
CA LEU A 130 3.04 -1.75 -3.41
C LEU A 130 3.71 -0.61 -2.62
N TYR A 131 4.94 -0.85 -2.15
CA TYR A 131 5.70 0.10 -1.32
C TYR A 131 6.63 0.99 -2.15
N ASN A 132 6.43 1.07 -3.47
CA ASN A 132 7.02 2.11 -4.31
C ASN A 132 6.46 3.47 -3.88
N ASP A 133 7.32 4.50 -3.80
CA ASP A 133 6.94 5.84 -3.34
C ASP A 133 5.81 6.47 -4.16
N LYS A 134 5.81 6.28 -5.49
CA LYS A 134 4.74 6.73 -6.38
C LYS A 134 3.41 6.06 -6.06
N VAL A 135 3.42 4.74 -5.81
CA VAL A 135 2.22 3.99 -5.40
C VAL A 135 1.70 4.55 -4.08
N LEU A 136 2.55 4.60 -3.05
CA LEU A 136 2.18 5.07 -1.71
C LEU A 136 1.52 6.45 -1.75
N ARG A 137 2.15 7.41 -2.45
CA ARG A 137 1.57 8.76 -2.61
C ARG A 137 0.23 8.74 -3.33
N SER A 138 0.10 7.93 -4.38
CA SER A 138 -1.15 7.82 -5.15
C SER A 138 -2.29 7.21 -4.35
N THR A 139 -2.01 6.38 -3.34
CA THR A 139 -3.03 5.79 -2.47
C THR A 139 -3.68 6.80 -1.54
N GLN A 140 -3.05 7.94 -1.28
CA GLN A 140 -3.52 8.95 -0.31
C GLN A 140 -3.89 8.32 1.04
N GLY A 141 -3.08 7.37 1.51
CA GLY A 141 -3.30 6.68 2.79
C GLY A 141 -4.18 5.43 2.73
N ALA A 142 -4.85 5.14 1.61
CA ALA A 142 -5.71 3.95 1.50
C ALA A 142 -4.95 2.63 1.79
N VAL A 143 -3.66 2.57 1.49
CA VAL A 143 -2.80 1.41 1.76
C VAL A 143 -2.82 0.96 3.22
N PHE A 144 -3.01 1.87 4.16
CA PHE A 144 -3.04 1.58 5.60
C PHE A 144 -4.35 0.90 6.04
N HIS A 145 -5.43 1.05 5.28
CA HIS A 145 -6.77 0.59 5.61
C HIS A 145 -7.23 -0.64 4.81
N LEU A 146 -6.39 -1.11 3.90
CA LEU A 146 -6.64 -2.28 3.06
C LEU A 146 -5.83 -3.48 3.54
N ASP A 147 -6.36 -4.69 3.38
CA ASP A 147 -5.63 -5.94 3.51
C ASP A 147 -5.21 -6.38 2.10
N ILE A 148 -3.93 -6.21 1.79
CA ILE A 148 -3.39 -6.42 0.45
C ILE A 148 -2.43 -7.62 0.49
N VAL A 149 -2.79 -8.67 -0.22
CA VAL A 149 -2.00 -9.90 -0.35
C VAL A 149 -1.42 -9.95 -1.77
N ARG A 150 -0.18 -10.39 -1.88
CA ARG A 150 0.44 -10.69 -3.17
C ARG A 150 0.59 -12.21 -3.30
N ASP A 151 -0.05 -12.79 -4.29
CA ASP A 151 -0.06 -14.23 -4.48
C ASP A 151 -0.32 -14.62 -5.95
N ASP A 152 -0.04 -15.87 -6.29
CA ASP A 152 -0.31 -16.43 -7.61
C ASP A 152 -1.82 -16.62 -7.83
N LEU A 153 -2.35 -15.93 -8.82
CA LEU A 153 -3.77 -15.95 -9.13
C LEU A 153 -4.26 -17.34 -9.56
N SER A 154 -3.38 -18.17 -10.11
CA SER A 154 -3.72 -19.57 -10.46
C SER A 154 -4.06 -20.42 -9.25
N HIS A 155 -3.59 -20.04 -8.07
CA HIS A 155 -3.94 -20.68 -6.80
C HIS A 155 -5.11 -19.97 -6.12
N VAL A 156 -5.07 -18.64 -6.04
CA VAL A 156 -6.05 -17.84 -5.28
C VAL A 156 -7.45 -17.95 -5.88
N ILE A 157 -7.59 -17.85 -7.20
CA ILE A 157 -8.92 -17.85 -7.84
C ILE A 157 -9.66 -19.18 -7.59
N PRO A 158 -9.06 -20.38 -7.81
CA PRO A 158 -9.71 -21.63 -7.48
C PRO A 158 -10.08 -21.77 -6.00
N GLU A 159 -9.23 -21.29 -5.09
CA GLU A 159 -9.53 -21.34 -3.64
C GLU A 159 -10.74 -20.44 -3.29
N LEU A 160 -10.82 -19.23 -3.84
CA LEU A 160 -11.99 -18.37 -3.66
C LEU A 160 -13.26 -19.02 -4.21
N GLN A 161 -13.19 -19.65 -5.38
CA GLN A 161 -14.33 -20.35 -5.97
C GLN A 161 -14.80 -21.53 -5.09
N LYS A 162 -13.89 -22.31 -4.50
CA LYS A 162 -14.23 -23.38 -3.52
C LYS A 162 -14.95 -22.84 -2.30
N LEU A 163 -14.67 -21.60 -1.89
CA LEU A 163 -15.33 -20.89 -0.77
C LEU A 163 -16.67 -20.26 -1.17
N GLY A 164 -17.13 -20.50 -2.40
CA GLY A 164 -18.39 -19.99 -2.92
C GLY A 164 -18.33 -18.54 -3.38
N VAL A 165 -17.12 -17.98 -3.58
CA VAL A 165 -16.94 -16.62 -4.12
C VAL A 165 -17.17 -16.64 -5.62
N ARG A 166 -18.09 -15.82 -6.12
CA ARG A 166 -18.29 -15.60 -7.55
C ARG A 166 -17.19 -14.71 -8.09
N VAL A 167 -16.35 -15.24 -8.97
CA VAL A 167 -15.25 -14.48 -9.59
C VAL A 167 -15.73 -13.94 -10.94
N ILE A 168 -15.56 -12.63 -11.14
CA ILE A 168 -15.94 -11.87 -12.32
C ILE A 168 -14.71 -11.15 -12.85
N ALA A 169 -14.34 -11.39 -14.09
CA ALA A 169 -13.23 -10.72 -14.75
C ALA A 169 -13.74 -9.64 -15.70
N THR A 170 -13.04 -8.51 -15.75
CA THR A 170 -13.26 -7.49 -16.79
C THR A 170 -12.61 -7.96 -18.10
N SER A 171 -13.30 -7.78 -19.21
CA SER A 171 -12.82 -8.15 -20.55
C SER A 171 -13.36 -7.18 -21.60
N LEU A 172 -12.59 -6.97 -22.66
CA LEU A 172 -13.03 -6.24 -23.86
C LEU A 172 -13.71 -7.16 -24.88
N HIS A 173 -13.61 -8.49 -24.72
CA HIS A 173 -14.13 -9.47 -25.66
C HIS A 173 -15.07 -10.44 -24.95
N ASN A 174 -16.19 -10.75 -25.61
CA ASN A 174 -17.19 -11.72 -25.12
C ASN A 174 -17.68 -11.42 -23.69
N ALA A 175 -17.82 -10.13 -23.36
CA ALA A 175 -18.26 -9.68 -22.06
C ALA A 175 -19.75 -9.37 -22.03
N SER A 176 -20.39 -9.59 -20.87
CA SER A 176 -21.72 -9.10 -20.57
C SER A 176 -21.66 -7.73 -19.91
N SER A 177 -22.75 -6.95 -19.96
CA SER A 177 -22.80 -5.70 -19.20
C SER A 177 -22.72 -5.98 -17.70
N ILE A 178 -22.10 -5.07 -16.96
CA ILE A 178 -22.08 -5.13 -15.50
C ILE A 178 -23.51 -5.08 -14.91
N ASP A 179 -24.44 -4.45 -15.59
CA ASP A 179 -25.84 -4.35 -15.18
C ASP A 179 -26.58 -5.70 -15.22
N ASP A 180 -26.08 -6.66 -16.01
CA ASP A 180 -26.62 -8.01 -16.09
C ASP A 180 -26.10 -8.92 -14.97
N ILE A 181 -25.15 -8.45 -14.18
CA ILE A 181 -24.52 -9.22 -13.10
C ILE A 181 -25.40 -9.18 -11.86
N LYS A 182 -26.01 -10.32 -11.52
CA LYS A 182 -26.72 -10.43 -10.25
C LYS A 182 -25.74 -10.36 -9.07
N SER A 183 -26.03 -9.49 -8.13
CA SER A 183 -25.28 -9.41 -6.87
C SER A 183 -25.40 -10.72 -6.09
N THR A 184 -24.28 -11.13 -5.48
CA THR A 184 -24.22 -12.27 -4.54
C THR A 184 -23.48 -11.80 -3.29
N ASP A 185 -23.64 -12.54 -2.18
CA ASP A 185 -23.03 -12.17 -0.89
C ASP A 185 -21.48 -12.20 -0.94
N LYS A 186 -20.92 -13.04 -1.83
CA LYS A 186 -19.48 -13.19 -1.99
C LYS A 186 -19.08 -12.99 -3.45
N MET A 187 -18.33 -11.94 -3.70
CA MET A 187 -17.88 -11.59 -5.06
C MET A 187 -16.42 -11.18 -5.09
N ALA A 188 -15.72 -11.57 -6.13
CA ALA A 188 -14.40 -11.09 -6.47
C ALA A 188 -14.40 -10.51 -7.89
N PHE A 189 -13.79 -9.34 -8.04
CA PHE A 189 -13.60 -8.71 -9.34
C PHE A 189 -12.14 -8.79 -9.73
N VAL A 190 -11.86 -9.29 -10.94
CA VAL A 190 -10.51 -9.30 -11.52
C VAL A 190 -10.40 -8.13 -12.48
N MET A 191 -9.42 -7.28 -12.23
CA MET A 191 -9.07 -6.14 -13.07
C MET A 191 -7.58 -6.22 -13.44
N GLY A 192 -7.27 -5.94 -14.68
CA GLY A 192 -5.88 -5.97 -15.14
C GLY A 192 -5.75 -5.80 -16.65
N ASN A 193 -4.64 -6.21 -17.19
CA ASN A 193 -4.35 -6.19 -18.64
C ASN A 193 -5.00 -7.36 -19.35
#